data_f0d957e1607dc3d52df5f5e102dcda5f
#
_entry.id   f0d957e1607dc3d52df5f5e102dcda5f
#
_cell.length_a   1.000
_cell.length_b   1.000
_cell.length_c   1.000
_cell.angle_alpha   90.00
_cell.angle_beta   90.00
_cell.angle_gamma   90.00
#
_symmetry.space_group_name_H-M   'P 1'
#
loop_
_entity.id
_entity.type
_entity.pdbx_description
1 polymer ?
#
loop_
_entity_poly.entity_id
_entity_poly.type
_entity_poly.pdbx_seq_one_letter_code
_entity_poly.pdbx_strand_id
1 'polypeptide(L)'
;MKRINIIFLAAILIIGGCTSAQTNKNKYPNPPKATDKTIYPMRFSEAEWKARLTESQYYILRQDGTERAGTGKYNHFYQKGTYYSAATLQPLFSSEAKFDSGTGWPSFYAPITPDAVKLLKDVSFGSVRWAVVDSKSGSHLGHVFDDGPQPTGKRYCMNSAALIFVPEGGKPPVSSKE
;
A
#
# COMPACT_ATOMS: atom_id res chain seq x y z
N MET A 1 73.44 -21.95 -31.51
CA MET A 1 72.05 -21.61 -31.86
C MET A 1 71.21 -21.56 -30.56
N LYS A 2 70.92 -20.35 -30.04
CA LYS A 2 70.14 -20.15 -28.80
C LYS A 2 68.66 -19.99 -29.19
N ARG A 3 67.77 -20.84 -28.69
CA ARG A 3 66.33 -20.75 -28.87
C ARG A 3 65.76 -19.79 -27.81
N ILE A 4 65.11 -18.69 -28.26
CA ILE A 4 64.42 -17.75 -27.41
C ILE A 4 62.98 -18.26 -27.29
N ASN A 5 62.57 -18.64 -26.04
CA ASN A 5 61.20 -18.93 -25.72
C ASN A 5 60.48 -17.64 -25.42
N ILE A 6 59.51 -17.25 -26.21
CA ILE A 6 58.61 -16.14 -25.99
C ILE A 6 57.42 -16.69 -25.19
N ILE A 7 57.32 -16.27 -23.96
CA ILE A 7 56.14 -16.56 -23.10
C ILE A 7 55.08 -15.48 -23.38
N PHE A 8 53.98 -15.88 -24.02
CA PHE A 8 52.79 -15.03 -24.15
C PHE A 8 52.04 -15.00 -22.82
N LEU A 9 52.08 -13.84 -22.16
CA LEU A 9 51.26 -13.58 -20.99
C LEU A 9 49.86 -13.16 -21.47
N ALA A 10 48.87 -14.07 -21.36
CA ALA A 10 47.48 -13.73 -21.68
C ALA A 10 46.89 -12.95 -20.47
N ALA A 11 46.66 -11.65 -20.65
CA ALA A 11 45.92 -10.85 -19.68
C ALA A 11 44.43 -11.17 -19.81
N ILE A 12 43.90 -11.86 -18.78
CA ILE A 12 42.45 -12.08 -18.63
C ILE A 12 41.81 -10.79 -18.10
N LEU A 13 41.16 -10.02 -18.98
CA LEU A 13 40.31 -8.89 -18.56
C LEU A 13 39.04 -9.50 -17.92
N ILE A 14 38.94 -9.43 -16.59
CA ILE A 14 37.70 -9.69 -15.87
C ILE A 14 36.82 -8.45 -16.04
N ILE A 15 35.89 -8.48 -16.98
CA ILE A 15 34.83 -7.50 -17.10
C ILE A 15 33.84 -7.80 -15.96
N GLY A 16 34.00 -7.10 -14.85
CA GLY A 16 33.03 -7.07 -13.77
C GLY A 16 31.72 -6.45 -14.27
N GLY A 17 30.79 -7.30 -14.70
CA GLY A 17 29.43 -6.87 -15.02
C GLY A 17 28.75 -6.37 -13.76
N CYS A 18 28.65 -5.06 -13.55
CA CYS A 18 27.67 -4.48 -12.66
C CYS A 18 26.28 -4.82 -13.22
N THR A 19 25.68 -5.89 -12.72
CA THR A 19 24.25 -6.12 -12.88
C THR A 19 23.54 -5.04 -12.08
N SER A 20 23.23 -3.91 -12.73
CA SER A 20 22.26 -2.95 -12.21
C SER A 20 20.96 -3.72 -11.96
N ALA A 21 20.54 -3.83 -10.70
CA ALA A 21 19.24 -4.35 -10.32
C ALA A 21 18.18 -3.48 -11.04
N GLN A 22 17.70 -3.95 -12.17
CA GLN A 22 16.62 -3.34 -12.92
C GLN A 22 15.39 -3.45 -12.03
N THR A 23 15.07 -2.36 -11.31
CA THR A 23 13.85 -2.26 -10.49
C THR A 23 12.68 -2.55 -11.40
N ASN A 24 11.97 -3.63 -11.10
CA ASN A 24 10.88 -4.14 -11.92
C ASN A 24 9.63 -3.23 -11.73
N LYS A 25 9.71 -1.98 -12.21
CA LYS A 25 8.65 -0.96 -12.14
C LYS A 25 7.32 -1.43 -12.73
N ASN A 26 7.34 -2.46 -13.58
CA ASN A 26 6.13 -3.01 -14.21
C ASN A 26 5.35 -3.96 -13.29
N LYS A 27 5.97 -4.51 -12.23
CA LYS A 27 5.28 -5.43 -11.31
C LYS A 27 4.35 -4.69 -10.34
N TYR A 28 4.69 -3.45 -9.98
CA TYR A 28 3.93 -2.63 -9.03
C TYR A 28 3.67 -1.23 -9.62
N PRO A 29 2.75 -1.09 -10.59
CA PRO A 29 2.41 0.21 -11.13
C PRO A 29 1.73 1.08 -10.06
N ASN A 30 1.89 2.40 -10.19
CA ASN A 30 1.25 3.32 -9.26
C ASN A 30 -0.27 3.27 -9.39
N PRO A 31 -1.01 3.38 -8.28
CA PRO A 31 -2.46 3.50 -8.30
C PRO A 31 -2.93 4.71 -9.12
N PRO A 32 -4.13 4.65 -9.72
CA PRO A 32 -4.73 5.76 -10.43
C PRO A 32 -4.93 6.97 -9.51
N LYS A 33 -4.76 8.17 -10.07
CA LYS A 33 -5.09 9.42 -9.37
C LYS A 33 -6.58 9.69 -9.40
N ALA A 34 -7.12 10.15 -8.29
CA ALA A 34 -8.47 10.66 -8.16
C ALA A 34 -8.47 12.20 -8.12
N THR A 35 -9.61 12.79 -8.45
CA THR A 35 -9.90 14.22 -8.32
C THR A 35 -11.27 14.38 -7.66
N ASP A 36 -11.64 15.61 -7.30
CA ASP A 36 -12.97 15.94 -6.75
C ASP A 36 -14.12 15.54 -7.70
N LYS A 37 -13.82 15.38 -8.99
CA LYS A 37 -14.78 14.92 -10.02
C LYS A 37 -14.84 13.41 -10.17
N THR A 38 -14.02 12.66 -9.43
CA THR A 38 -14.01 11.20 -9.54
C THR A 38 -15.32 10.60 -9.05
N ILE A 39 -15.96 9.83 -9.92
CA ILE A 39 -17.19 9.10 -9.61
C ILE A 39 -16.80 7.73 -9.06
N TYR A 40 -17.28 7.41 -7.87
CA TYR A 40 -17.11 6.11 -7.25
C TYR A 40 -18.35 5.24 -7.43
N PRO A 41 -18.20 3.94 -7.74
CA PRO A 41 -19.35 3.06 -8.00
C PRO A 41 -20.23 2.80 -6.77
N MET A 42 -19.65 2.80 -5.56
CA MET A 42 -20.39 2.58 -4.31
C MET A 42 -20.68 3.93 -3.65
N ARG A 43 -21.94 4.27 -3.58
CA ARG A 43 -22.41 5.53 -2.98
C ARG A 43 -23.53 5.25 -1.99
N PHE A 44 -23.34 5.70 -0.78
CA PHE A 44 -24.34 5.70 0.27
C PHE A 44 -24.48 7.12 0.82
N SER A 45 -25.63 7.44 1.35
CA SER A 45 -25.82 8.65 2.16
C SER A 45 -24.98 8.58 3.44
N GLU A 46 -24.74 9.71 4.07
CA GLU A 46 -23.99 9.74 5.34
C GLU A 46 -24.72 8.97 6.45
N ALA A 47 -26.05 8.95 6.44
CA ALA A 47 -26.84 8.16 7.37
C ALA A 47 -26.63 6.63 7.18
N GLU A 48 -26.59 6.18 5.91
CA GLU A 48 -26.30 4.77 5.59
C GLU A 48 -24.87 4.39 5.95
N TRP A 49 -23.88 5.28 5.72
CA TRP A 49 -22.50 5.05 6.16
C TRP A 49 -22.42 4.89 7.68
N LYS A 50 -23.04 5.79 8.45
CA LYS A 50 -23.11 5.69 9.92
C LYS A 50 -23.77 4.41 10.40
N ALA A 51 -24.80 3.93 9.70
CA ALA A 51 -25.45 2.67 10.05
C ALA A 51 -24.61 1.42 9.76
N ARG A 52 -23.65 1.50 8.81
CA ARG A 52 -22.78 0.39 8.35
C ARG A 52 -21.46 0.32 9.08
N LEU A 53 -20.93 1.45 9.52
CA LEU A 53 -19.60 1.59 10.10
C LEU A 53 -19.69 1.79 11.63
N THR A 54 -18.66 1.35 12.34
CA THR A 54 -18.48 1.77 13.73
C THR A 54 -18.10 3.27 13.76
N GLU A 55 -18.22 3.90 14.92
CA GLU A 55 -17.87 5.31 15.10
C GLU A 55 -16.41 5.59 14.64
N SER A 56 -15.47 4.76 15.08
CA SER A 56 -14.06 4.90 14.69
C SER A 56 -13.84 4.69 13.19
N GLN A 57 -14.51 3.72 12.57
CA GLN A 57 -14.46 3.50 11.13
C GLN A 57 -15.06 4.69 10.37
N TYR A 58 -16.19 5.21 10.82
CA TYR A 58 -16.84 6.36 10.19
C TYR A 58 -15.95 7.60 10.27
N TYR A 59 -15.36 7.87 11.44
CA TYR A 59 -14.40 8.97 11.62
C TYR A 59 -13.23 8.90 10.63
N ILE A 60 -12.60 7.72 10.49
CA ILE A 60 -11.47 7.52 9.57
C ILE A 60 -11.92 7.59 8.10
N LEU A 61 -12.92 6.77 7.74
CA LEU A 61 -13.28 6.52 6.34
C LEU A 61 -14.09 7.64 5.69
N ARG A 62 -14.84 8.43 6.48
CA ARG A 62 -15.78 9.42 5.98
C ARG A 62 -15.49 10.86 6.40
N GLN A 63 -14.69 11.04 7.44
CA GLN A 63 -14.30 12.36 7.95
C GLN A 63 -12.80 12.61 7.83
N ASP A 64 -12.10 11.82 7.01
CA ASP A 64 -10.64 11.90 6.76
C ASP A 64 -9.80 11.87 8.05
N GLY A 65 -10.31 11.16 9.07
CA GLY A 65 -9.67 11.04 10.37
C GLY A 65 -8.38 10.22 10.32
N THR A 66 -7.61 10.32 11.40
CA THR A 66 -6.41 9.51 11.63
C THR A 66 -6.42 8.95 13.04
N GLU A 67 -6.22 7.64 13.19
CA GLU A 67 -6.07 7.01 14.50
C GLU A 67 -4.75 7.43 15.16
N ARG A 68 -4.68 7.41 16.49
CA ARG A 68 -3.43 7.73 17.21
C ARG A 68 -2.36 6.68 16.89
N ALA A 69 -1.13 7.13 16.67
CA ALA A 69 0.02 6.26 16.43
C ALA A 69 0.18 5.19 17.52
N GLY A 70 0.45 3.96 17.13
CA GLY A 70 0.66 2.82 18.03
C GLY A 70 -0.61 2.19 18.59
N THR A 71 -1.79 2.75 18.38
CA THR A 71 -3.05 2.23 18.95
C THR A 71 -3.80 1.27 18.04
N GLY A 72 -3.49 1.28 16.74
CA GLY A 72 -4.17 0.46 15.76
C GLY A 72 -3.80 -1.02 15.87
N LYS A 73 -4.81 -1.90 15.84
CA LYS A 73 -4.64 -3.35 16.03
C LYS A 73 -3.72 -4.03 15.01
N TYR A 74 -3.51 -3.42 13.85
CA TYR A 74 -2.71 -4.01 12.78
C TYR A 74 -1.28 -3.42 12.68
N ASN A 75 -0.88 -2.51 13.57
CA ASN A 75 0.47 -1.96 13.59
C ASN A 75 1.52 -3.09 13.69
N HIS A 76 1.56 -3.81 14.81
CA HIS A 76 2.46 -4.94 15.06
C HIS A 76 1.76 -6.30 14.81
N PHE A 77 1.08 -6.43 13.67
CA PHE A 77 0.33 -7.63 13.33
C PHE A 77 0.88 -8.22 12.02
N TYR A 78 1.41 -9.45 12.07
CA TYR A 78 2.16 -10.07 10.96
C TYR A 78 1.62 -11.44 10.54
N GLN A 79 0.36 -11.76 10.87
CA GLN A 79 -0.29 -12.97 10.40
C GLN A 79 -0.47 -12.91 8.88
N LYS A 80 -0.27 -14.06 8.19
CA LYS A 80 -0.50 -14.18 6.75
C LYS A 80 -1.98 -14.04 6.41
N GLY A 81 -2.28 -13.24 5.39
CA GLY A 81 -3.65 -13.01 4.94
C GLY A 81 -3.80 -11.73 4.14
N THR A 82 -5.04 -11.30 4.00
CA THR A 82 -5.44 -10.14 3.19
C THR A 82 -6.16 -9.10 4.04
N TYR A 83 -5.83 -7.84 3.81
CA TYR A 83 -6.48 -6.68 4.41
C TYR A 83 -7.51 -6.13 3.44
N TYR A 84 -8.76 -6.12 3.86
CA TYR A 84 -9.93 -5.64 3.11
C TYR A 84 -10.34 -4.25 3.60
N SER A 85 -10.99 -3.49 2.74
CA SER A 85 -11.62 -2.22 3.12
C SER A 85 -12.76 -2.46 4.11
N ALA A 86 -12.78 -1.73 5.21
CA ALA A 86 -13.92 -1.76 6.12
C ALA A 86 -15.17 -1.06 5.54
N ALA A 87 -14.99 -0.22 4.51
CA ALA A 87 -16.10 0.44 3.82
C ALA A 87 -16.76 -0.45 2.76
N THR A 88 -15.97 -1.12 1.91
CA THR A 88 -16.46 -1.77 0.69
C THR A 88 -16.23 -3.27 0.65
N LEU A 89 -15.51 -3.82 1.62
CA LEU A 89 -15.13 -5.22 1.74
C LEU A 89 -14.30 -5.75 0.55
N GLN A 90 -13.72 -4.85 -0.28
CA GLN A 90 -12.79 -5.25 -1.32
C GLN A 90 -11.39 -5.50 -0.77
N PRO A 91 -10.59 -6.41 -1.36
CA PRO A 91 -9.21 -6.61 -0.96
C PRO A 91 -8.37 -5.37 -1.30
N LEU A 92 -7.53 -4.92 -0.37
CA LEU A 92 -6.70 -3.72 -0.53
C LEU A 92 -5.21 -4.05 -0.49
N PHE A 93 -4.77 -4.83 0.50
CA PHE A 93 -3.35 -5.13 0.72
C PHE A 93 -3.16 -6.60 1.11
N SER A 94 -2.01 -7.17 0.73
CA SER A 94 -1.56 -8.47 1.20
C SER A 94 -0.60 -8.32 2.38
N SER A 95 -0.61 -9.26 3.32
CA SER A 95 0.39 -9.36 4.37
C SER A 95 1.83 -9.51 3.84
N GLU A 96 2.00 -10.00 2.62
CA GLU A 96 3.31 -10.10 1.97
C GLU A 96 3.93 -8.74 1.66
N ALA A 97 3.08 -7.71 1.46
CA ALA A 97 3.52 -6.35 1.23
C ALA A 97 3.72 -5.56 2.53
N LYS A 98 3.32 -6.13 3.68
CA LYS A 98 3.39 -5.44 4.97
C LYS A 98 4.81 -5.42 5.53
N PHE A 99 5.20 -4.29 6.11
CA PHE A 99 6.49 -4.14 6.81
C PHE A 99 6.33 -3.25 8.05
N ASP A 100 7.31 -3.33 8.94
CA ASP A 100 7.40 -2.40 10.09
C ASP A 100 8.08 -1.10 9.66
N SER A 101 7.33 -0.03 9.67
CA SER A 101 7.83 1.30 9.33
C SER A 101 8.31 2.09 10.56
N GLY A 102 8.07 1.60 11.78
CA GLY A 102 8.32 2.34 13.02
C GLY A 102 7.43 3.56 13.24
N THR A 103 6.46 3.84 12.34
CA THR A 103 5.63 5.06 12.43
C THR A 103 4.43 4.94 13.35
N GLY A 104 4.05 3.71 13.73
CA GLY A 104 2.91 3.44 14.60
C GLY A 104 1.62 3.10 13.85
N TRP A 105 1.67 2.92 12.54
CA TRP A 105 0.55 2.49 11.69
C TRP A 105 0.95 1.31 10.81
N PRO A 106 -0.01 0.42 10.44
CA PRO A 106 0.26 -0.64 9.50
C PRO A 106 0.71 -0.07 8.15
N SER A 107 1.86 -0.53 7.67
CA SER A 107 2.51 -0.01 6.48
C SER A 107 2.74 -1.11 5.44
N PHE A 108 2.51 -0.78 4.17
CA PHE A 108 2.64 -1.69 3.04
C PHE A 108 3.46 -1.04 1.93
N TYR A 109 4.25 -1.82 1.19
CA TYR A 109 5.02 -1.26 0.07
C TYR A 109 4.20 -1.19 -1.23
N ALA A 110 3.08 -1.92 -1.35
CA ALA A 110 2.19 -1.89 -2.52
C ALA A 110 0.77 -2.33 -2.13
N PRO A 111 -0.29 -1.83 -2.83
CA PRO A 111 -1.62 -2.42 -2.76
C PRO A 111 -1.63 -3.80 -3.45
N ILE A 112 -2.68 -4.60 -3.20
CA ILE A 112 -2.82 -5.95 -3.77
C ILE A 112 -2.93 -5.91 -5.30
N THR A 113 -3.62 -4.91 -5.82
CA THR A 113 -3.62 -4.51 -7.24
C THR A 113 -3.59 -2.98 -7.32
N PRO A 114 -3.07 -2.36 -8.40
CA PRO A 114 -2.96 -0.91 -8.51
C PRO A 114 -4.31 -0.20 -8.46
N ASP A 115 -5.37 -0.84 -8.92
CA ASP A 115 -6.73 -0.33 -8.99
C ASP A 115 -7.56 -0.58 -7.71
N ALA A 116 -7.01 -1.29 -6.72
CA ALA A 116 -7.66 -1.48 -5.42
C ALA A 116 -7.84 -0.15 -4.66
N VAL A 117 -6.95 0.81 -4.91
CA VAL A 117 -6.97 2.12 -4.28
C VAL A 117 -6.82 3.23 -5.33
N LYS A 118 -7.12 4.47 -4.96
CA LYS A 118 -6.79 5.67 -5.73
C LYS A 118 -6.01 6.66 -4.88
N LEU A 119 -5.26 7.54 -5.54
CA LEU A 119 -4.49 8.60 -4.89
C LEU A 119 -5.18 9.94 -5.07
N LEU A 120 -5.60 10.56 -3.98
CA LEU A 120 -6.21 11.88 -3.95
C LEU A 120 -5.21 12.89 -3.39
N LYS A 121 -5.08 14.05 -4.06
CA LYS A 121 -4.21 15.12 -3.56
C LYS A 121 -4.78 15.72 -2.29
N ASP A 122 -4.01 15.68 -1.21
CA ASP A 122 -4.34 16.25 0.09
C ASP A 122 -3.43 17.46 0.34
N VAL A 123 -4.04 18.63 0.54
CA VAL A 123 -3.35 19.90 0.82
C VAL A 123 -3.62 20.39 2.24
N SER A 124 -4.28 19.60 3.06
CA SER A 124 -4.47 19.91 4.48
C SER A 124 -3.12 20.01 5.20
N PHE A 125 -3.04 20.67 6.31
CA PHE A 125 -1.83 20.84 7.13
C PHE A 125 -0.63 21.52 6.45
N GLY A 126 -0.85 22.35 5.41
CA GLY A 126 0.19 23.21 4.82
C GLY A 126 1.24 22.48 3.96
N SER A 127 1.10 21.17 3.73
CA SER A 127 1.95 20.39 2.84
C SER A 127 1.14 19.59 1.85
N VAL A 128 1.73 19.29 0.68
CA VAL A 128 1.09 18.41 -0.32
C VAL A 128 1.40 16.97 0.04
N ARG A 129 0.36 16.18 0.29
CA ARG A 129 0.45 14.73 0.50
C ARG A 129 -0.45 14.01 -0.51
N TRP A 130 -0.32 12.69 -0.58
CA TRP A 130 -1.21 11.84 -1.34
C TRP A 130 -2.00 10.96 -0.38
N ALA A 131 -3.28 11.29 -0.22
CA ALA A 131 -4.23 10.43 0.47
C ALA A 131 -4.50 9.18 -0.36
N VAL A 132 -4.57 8.04 0.32
CA VAL A 132 -4.98 6.76 -0.25
C VAL A 132 -6.44 6.56 0.07
N VAL A 133 -7.25 6.39 -0.97
CA VAL A 133 -8.69 6.19 -0.83
C VAL A 133 -9.12 4.87 -1.47
N ASP A 134 -10.17 4.27 -0.92
CA ASP A 134 -10.82 3.09 -1.46
C ASP A 134 -11.34 3.36 -2.89
N SER A 135 -10.98 2.52 -3.86
CA SER A 135 -11.30 2.79 -5.27
C SER A 135 -12.79 2.66 -5.60
N LYS A 136 -13.58 1.98 -4.76
CA LYS A 136 -15.03 1.79 -4.97
C LYS A 136 -15.88 2.87 -4.31
N SER A 137 -15.45 3.44 -3.18
CA SER A 137 -16.26 4.38 -2.40
C SER A 137 -15.64 5.76 -2.21
N GLY A 138 -14.33 5.92 -2.49
CA GLY A 138 -13.59 7.12 -2.15
C GLY A 138 -13.31 7.29 -0.66
N SER A 139 -13.62 6.28 0.16
CA SER A 139 -13.37 6.34 1.61
C SER A 139 -11.90 6.45 1.93
N HIS A 140 -11.55 7.36 2.85
CA HIS A 140 -10.17 7.59 3.27
C HIS A 140 -9.58 6.37 3.99
N LEU A 141 -8.37 5.94 3.59
CA LEU A 141 -7.68 4.80 4.18
C LEU A 141 -6.42 5.22 4.95
N GLY A 142 -5.72 6.25 4.47
CA GLY A 142 -4.45 6.72 4.98
C GLY A 142 -3.70 7.54 3.93
N HIS A 143 -2.37 7.52 3.97
CA HIS A 143 -1.52 8.27 3.03
C HIS A 143 -0.41 7.40 2.47
N VAL A 144 0.16 7.81 1.33
CA VAL A 144 1.34 7.19 0.74
C VAL A 144 2.50 8.18 0.74
N PHE A 145 3.70 7.64 1.03
CA PHE A 145 4.97 8.37 1.12
C PHE A 145 6.03 7.67 0.26
N ASP A 146 7.11 8.40 -0.07
CA ASP A 146 8.23 7.94 -0.91
C ASP A 146 9.44 7.45 -0.07
N ASP A 147 9.20 7.00 1.15
CA ASP A 147 10.18 6.56 2.13
C ASP A 147 10.04 5.07 2.50
N GLY A 148 9.43 4.29 1.63
CA GLY A 148 9.25 2.85 1.82
C GLY A 148 10.40 2.00 1.31
N PRO A 149 10.36 0.68 1.57
CA PRO A 149 11.38 -0.26 1.12
C PRO A 149 11.25 -0.60 -0.37
N GLN A 150 12.28 -1.23 -0.91
CA GLN A 150 12.16 -1.93 -2.18
C GLN A 150 11.06 -3.02 -2.09
N PRO A 151 10.37 -3.34 -3.19
CA PRO A 151 10.70 -2.97 -4.58
C PRO A 151 10.12 -1.64 -5.08
N THR A 152 9.26 -0.97 -4.34
CA THR A 152 8.53 0.21 -4.83
C THR A 152 9.10 1.53 -4.35
N GLY A 153 9.78 1.55 -3.21
CA GLY A 153 10.17 2.77 -2.50
C GLY A 153 8.98 3.50 -1.86
N LYS A 154 7.78 2.90 -1.90
CA LYS A 154 6.55 3.50 -1.35
C LYS A 154 6.20 2.93 0.02
N ARG A 155 5.65 3.77 0.89
CA ARG A 155 5.05 3.40 2.15
C ARG A 155 3.59 3.83 2.17
N TYR A 156 2.69 2.86 2.00
CA TYR A 156 1.24 3.03 2.20
C TYR A 156 0.96 2.89 3.68
N CYS A 157 0.81 4.01 4.38
CA CYS A 157 0.59 4.11 5.82
C CYS A 157 -0.91 4.19 6.09
N MET A 158 -1.51 3.09 6.55
CA MET A 158 -2.97 2.94 6.64
C MET A 158 -3.46 2.98 8.07
N ASN A 159 -4.70 3.47 8.26
CA ASN A 159 -5.37 3.36 9.54
C ASN A 159 -5.88 1.92 9.75
N SER A 160 -5.63 1.33 10.91
CA SER A 160 -6.13 0.00 11.23
C SER A 160 -7.65 -0.09 11.23
N ALA A 161 -8.34 0.97 11.69
CA ALA A 161 -9.80 1.02 11.70
C ALA A 161 -10.40 1.01 10.28
N ALA A 162 -9.65 1.45 9.26
CA ALA A 162 -10.08 1.39 7.86
C ALA A 162 -10.00 -0.03 7.25
N LEU A 163 -9.41 -0.99 7.97
CA LEU A 163 -9.08 -2.31 7.46
C LEU A 163 -9.80 -3.43 8.22
N ILE A 164 -10.12 -4.51 7.50
CA ILE A 164 -10.56 -5.80 8.03
C ILE A 164 -9.54 -6.84 7.56
N PHE A 165 -8.95 -7.58 8.49
CA PHE A 165 -8.02 -8.66 8.17
C PHE A 165 -8.75 -10.00 8.06
N VAL A 166 -8.41 -10.76 7.01
CA VAL A 166 -8.82 -12.14 6.82
C VAL A 166 -7.56 -12.99 6.68
N PRO A 167 -7.39 -14.03 7.51
CA PRO A 167 -6.24 -14.93 7.42
C PRO A 167 -6.24 -15.70 6.10
N GLU A 168 -5.07 -16.15 5.67
CA GLU A 168 -4.90 -16.99 4.49
C GLU A 168 -5.83 -18.22 4.56
N GLY A 169 -6.53 -18.52 3.46
CA GLY A 169 -7.55 -19.59 3.41
C GLY A 169 -8.89 -19.23 4.05
N GLY A 170 -8.99 -18.05 4.69
CA GLY A 170 -10.26 -17.56 5.25
C GLY A 170 -11.23 -17.08 4.16
N LYS A 171 -12.52 -17.04 4.49
CA LYS A 171 -13.54 -16.52 3.57
C LYS A 171 -13.48 -14.98 3.54
N PRO A 172 -13.56 -14.34 2.35
CA PRO A 172 -13.70 -12.89 2.25
C PRO A 172 -14.83 -12.36 3.12
N PRO A 173 -14.70 -11.13 3.67
CA PRO A 173 -15.77 -10.55 4.46
C PRO A 173 -17.00 -10.29 3.58
N VAL A 174 -18.17 -10.55 4.14
CA VAL A 174 -19.46 -10.29 3.49
C VAL A 174 -20.22 -9.21 4.25
N SER A 175 -21.06 -8.45 3.56
CA SER A 175 -21.93 -7.48 4.23
C SER A 175 -22.93 -8.22 5.12
N SER A 176 -22.96 -7.88 6.39
CA SER A 176 -23.96 -8.39 7.32
C SER A 176 -25.30 -7.67 7.22
N LYS A 177 -25.41 -6.69 6.33
CA LYS A 177 -26.59 -5.85 6.10
C LYS A 177 -26.90 -5.84 4.61
N GLU A 178 -27.61 -6.84 4.14
CA GLU A 178 -28.44 -6.77 2.93
C GLU A 178 -29.84 -6.27 3.32
#